data_e8ee90ff6704d0bdc244f70681760563
#
_entry.id   e8ee90ff6704d0bdc244f70681760563
#
_cell.length_a   1.000
_cell.length_b   1.000
_cell.length_c   1.000
_cell.angle_alpha   90.00
_cell.angle_beta   90.00
_cell.angle_gamma   90.00
#
_symmetry.space_group_name_H-M   'P 1'
#
loop_
_entity.id
_entity.type
_entity.pdbx_description
1 polymer ?
#
loop_
_entity_poly.entity_id
_entity_poly.type
_entity_poly.pdbx_seq_one_letter_code
_entity_poly.pdbx_strand_id
1 'polypeptide(L)'
;MSEAHYLNSGFGTYAKELITRLHKTDKYELAEFASYGKTDTGKDVPWLVYGNLPAENNQEESNVYNSNGAHQFGSWRFDKVCLDFQPDIVLCYRDPWMDNWIENTATRPYFHWVWMPTVDSSPQRQEWVETFANCDALMAYSEFGGKVLEEQGKERVNFVGCASPGIDPDIYKPFPKQKLRTEMGID
;
A
#
# COMPACT_ATOMS: atom_id res chain seq x y z
N MET A 1 -1.07 -1.50 4.37
CA MET A 1 0.32 -1.00 4.42
C MET A 1 0.64 -0.24 3.15
N SER A 2 1.11 0.98 3.25
CA SER A 2 1.43 1.86 2.11
C SER A 2 2.28 3.05 2.57
N GLU A 3 2.43 4.07 1.71
CA GLU A 3 2.89 5.40 2.14
C GLU A 3 1.84 6.06 3.03
N ALA A 4 2.27 6.99 3.89
CA ALA A 4 1.36 7.66 4.82
C ALA A 4 0.23 8.40 4.09
N HIS A 5 -1.00 8.25 4.59
CA HIS A 5 -2.23 8.82 4.00
C HIS A 5 -2.20 10.35 3.79
N TYR A 6 -1.35 11.08 4.49
CA TYR A 6 -1.21 12.53 4.39
C TYR A 6 -0.13 12.98 3.40
N LEU A 7 0.59 12.05 2.76
CA LEU A 7 1.59 12.39 1.76
C LEU A 7 0.94 12.68 0.40
N ASN A 8 1.45 13.69 -0.28
CA ASN A 8 1.04 14.04 -1.64
C ASN A 8 1.73 13.15 -2.69
N SER A 9 1.53 11.86 -2.58
CA SER A 9 2.01 10.84 -3.50
C SER A 9 0.86 9.99 -4.02
N GLY A 10 1.09 9.21 -5.07
CA GLY A 10 0.08 8.31 -5.61
C GLY A 10 -0.38 7.27 -4.57
N PHE A 11 0.57 6.63 -3.91
CA PHE A 11 0.28 5.63 -2.88
C PHE A 11 -0.33 6.25 -1.61
N GLY A 12 0.10 7.44 -1.20
CA GLY A 12 -0.48 8.14 -0.05
C GLY A 12 -1.94 8.55 -0.32
N THR A 13 -2.23 9.09 -1.49
CA THR A 13 -3.60 9.42 -1.92
C THR A 13 -4.48 8.17 -1.97
N TYR A 14 -3.97 7.08 -2.57
CA TYR A 14 -4.71 5.81 -2.63
C TYR A 14 -4.95 5.23 -1.23
N ALA A 15 -3.93 5.29 -0.35
CA ALA A 15 -4.07 4.89 1.05
C ALA A 15 -5.22 5.61 1.75
N LYS A 16 -5.21 6.94 1.68
CA LYS A 16 -6.26 7.78 2.29
C LYS A 16 -7.65 7.39 1.82
N GLU A 17 -7.83 7.28 0.50
CA GLU A 17 -9.12 6.99 -0.10
C GLU A 17 -9.61 5.57 0.23
N LEU A 18 -8.71 4.59 0.20
CA LEU A 18 -9.04 3.19 0.49
C LEU A 18 -9.40 3.00 1.96
N ILE A 19 -8.52 3.43 2.89
CA ILE A 19 -8.74 3.24 4.33
C ILE A 19 -9.99 4.00 4.79
N THR A 20 -10.23 5.22 4.29
CA THR A 20 -11.44 5.99 4.60
C THR A 20 -12.71 5.24 4.19
N ARG A 21 -12.71 4.58 3.02
CA ARG A 21 -13.85 3.80 2.55
C ARG A 21 -14.03 2.52 3.34
N LEU A 22 -12.95 1.81 3.64
CA LEU A 22 -13.01 0.62 4.50
C LEU A 22 -13.53 0.97 5.89
N HIS A 23 -13.06 2.06 6.50
CA HIS A 23 -13.54 2.52 7.80
C HIS A 23 -15.05 2.81 7.80
N LYS A 24 -15.55 3.48 6.76
CA LYS A 24 -16.99 3.77 6.61
C LYS A 24 -17.87 2.52 6.51
N THR A 25 -17.32 1.35 6.23
CA THR A 25 -18.11 0.11 6.21
C THR A 25 -18.45 -0.40 7.61
N ASP A 26 -17.73 0.04 8.63
CA ASP A 26 -17.83 -0.41 10.03
C ASP A 26 -17.70 -1.95 10.21
N LYS A 27 -16.93 -2.58 9.31
CA LYS A 27 -16.74 -4.04 9.29
C LYS A 27 -15.37 -4.47 9.80
N TYR A 28 -14.41 -3.54 9.89
CA TYR A 28 -13.02 -3.84 10.14
C TYR A 28 -12.46 -2.92 11.22
N GLU A 29 -11.65 -3.50 12.10
CA GLU A 29 -10.69 -2.74 12.88
C GLU A 29 -9.49 -2.44 11.98
N LEU A 30 -9.10 -1.18 11.87
CA LEU A 30 -8.13 -0.74 10.87
C LEU A 30 -6.89 -0.14 11.53
N ALA A 31 -5.74 -0.52 10.99
CA ALA A 31 -4.48 0.16 11.25
C ALA A 31 -3.77 0.49 9.94
N GLU A 32 -3.08 1.60 9.92
CA GLU A 32 -2.20 2.01 8.85
C GLU A 32 -0.75 1.84 9.28
N PHE A 33 0.02 1.05 8.53
CA PHE A 33 1.46 1.06 8.64
C PHE A 33 2.05 1.94 7.53
N ALA A 34 2.51 3.12 7.94
CA ALA A 34 2.74 4.27 7.08
C ALA A 34 4.23 4.45 6.74
N SER A 35 4.67 4.00 5.56
CA SER A 35 6.00 4.33 5.04
C SER A 35 6.14 5.84 4.90
N TYR A 36 7.30 6.36 5.27
CA TYR A 36 7.59 7.80 5.36
C TYR A 36 6.69 8.56 6.34
N GLY A 37 5.87 7.86 7.11
CA GLY A 37 5.05 8.45 8.17
C GLY A 37 5.84 8.65 9.46
N LYS A 38 5.56 9.76 10.17
CA LYS A 38 6.12 10.03 11.49
C LYS A 38 5.43 9.17 12.55
N THR A 39 6.14 8.88 13.63
CA THR A 39 5.64 8.03 14.73
C THR A 39 4.53 8.65 15.59
N ASP A 40 4.37 9.95 15.53
CA ASP A 40 3.39 10.73 16.30
C ASP A 40 2.21 11.25 15.48
N THR A 41 2.07 10.81 14.24
CA THR A 41 0.98 11.18 13.34
C THR A 41 -0.21 10.22 13.47
N GLY A 42 -1.40 10.68 13.06
CA GLY A 42 -2.61 9.85 13.06
C GLY A 42 -3.66 10.28 14.08
N LYS A 43 -3.44 11.41 14.77
CA LYS A 43 -4.43 11.96 15.73
C LYS A 43 -5.71 12.47 15.05
N ASP A 44 -5.66 12.74 13.75
CA ASP A 44 -6.73 13.33 12.97
C ASP A 44 -7.56 12.30 12.16
N VAL A 45 -7.25 11.00 12.32
CA VAL A 45 -7.95 9.92 11.63
C VAL A 45 -8.52 8.91 12.64
N PRO A 46 -9.64 8.25 12.31
CA PRO A 46 -10.33 7.33 13.24
C PRO A 46 -9.73 5.91 13.31
N TRP A 47 -8.57 5.68 12.73
CA TRP A 47 -7.85 4.41 12.78
C TRP A 47 -6.45 4.58 13.40
N LEU A 48 -5.83 3.48 13.82
CA LEU A 48 -4.47 3.49 14.32
C LEU A 48 -3.47 3.78 13.20
N VAL A 49 -2.45 4.59 13.48
CA VAL A 49 -1.36 4.89 12.54
C VAL A 49 -0.01 4.55 13.16
N TYR A 50 0.70 3.64 12.51
CA TYR A 50 2.07 3.26 12.84
C TYR A 50 3.03 3.90 11.83
N GLY A 51 3.70 4.94 12.24
CA GLY A 51 4.70 5.61 11.39
C GLY A 51 5.98 4.80 11.27
N ASN A 52 6.57 4.77 10.07
CA ASN A 52 7.80 4.04 9.80
C ASN A 52 9.08 4.87 10.00
N LEU A 53 8.99 6.19 10.02
CA LEU A 53 10.18 7.02 10.27
C LEU A 53 10.71 6.81 11.69
N PRO A 54 12.04 6.92 11.90
CA PRO A 54 12.62 6.96 13.23
C PRO A 54 12.02 8.08 14.07
N ALA A 55 11.95 7.89 15.38
CA ALA A 55 11.55 8.95 16.29
C ALA A 55 12.53 10.13 16.21
N GLU A 56 12.01 11.34 16.34
CA GLU A 56 12.84 12.56 16.33
C GLU A 56 13.91 12.47 17.43
N ASN A 57 15.14 12.80 17.06
CA ASN A 57 16.32 12.75 17.95
C ASN A 57 16.73 11.34 18.44
N ASN A 58 16.20 10.26 17.86
CA ASN A 58 16.63 8.90 18.15
C ASN A 58 17.70 8.45 17.13
N GLN A 59 18.98 8.63 17.49
CA GLN A 59 20.08 8.29 16.61
C GLN A 59 20.20 6.78 16.36
N GLU A 60 19.85 5.94 17.32
CA GLU A 60 19.89 4.49 17.18
C GLU A 60 18.88 4.02 16.14
N GLU A 61 17.60 4.45 16.26
CA GLU A 61 16.58 4.16 15.23
C GLU A 61 16.98 4.70 13.86
N SER A 62 17.54 5.89 13.79
CA SER A 62 18.01 6.49 12.54
C SER A 62 19.12 5.65 11.89
N ASN A 63 20.05 5.13 12.67
CA ASN A 63 21.11 4.25 12.19
C ASN A 63 20.53 2.94 11.64
N VAL A 64 19.58 2.33 12.35
CA VAL A 64 18.89 1.10 11.90
C VAL A 64 18.13 1.40 10.60
N TYR A 65 17.32 2.45 10.57
CA TYR A 65 16.52 2.83 9.40
C TYR A 65 17.39 3.03 8.14
N ASN A 66 18.55 3.65 8.27
CA ASN A 66 19.44 3.93 7.15
C ASN A 66 20.37 2.76 6.78
N SER A 67 20.40 1.69 7.56
CA SER A 67 21.31 0.56 7.33
C SER A 67 20.89 -0.35 6.18
N ASN A 68 19.61 -0.33 5.76
CA ASN A 68 19.09 -1.17 4.68
C ASN A 68 17.96 -0.42 3.94
N GLY A 69 17.98 -0.48 2.60
CA GLY A 69 16.97 0.16 1.75
C GLY A 69 15.53 -0.32 2.01
N ALA A 70 15.32 -1.58 2.36
CA ALA A 70 14.01 -2.12 2.68
C ALA A 70 13.38 -1.51 3.95
N HIS A 71 14.20 -0.96 4.84
CA HIS A 71 13.74 -0.28 6.05
C HIS A 71 12.88 0.96 5.74
N GLN A 72 13.13 1.64 4.61
CA GLN A 72 12.31 2.76 4.15
C GLN A 72 10.86 2.35 3.88
N PHE A 73 10.65 1.08 3.52
CA PHE A 73 9.35 0.51 3.21
C PHE A 73 8.71 -0.24 4.39
N GLY A 74 9.39 -0.28 5.54
CA GLY A 74 8.80 -0.80 6.77
C GLY A 74 9.46 -2.01 7.39
N SER A 75 10.38 -2.71 6.70
CA SER A 75 10.89 -4.01 7.13
C SER A 75 11.52 -4.04 8.53
N TRP A 76 12.08 -2.94 9.01
CA TRP A 76 12.73 -2.87 10.33
C TRP A 76 11.77 -2.80 11.52
N ARG A 77 10.51 -2.43 11.27
CA ARG A 77 9.49 -2.18 12.31
C ARG A 77 8.27 -3.09 12.19
N PHE A 78 8.12 -3.73 11.05
CA PHE A 78 6.90 -4.45 10.68
C PHE A 78 6.51 -5.52 11.70
N ASP A 79 7.44 -6.41 12.07
CA ASP A 79 7.15 -7.47 13.05
C ASP A 79 6.69 -6.90 14.39
N LYS A 80 7.28 -5.78 14.83
CA LYS A 80 6.85 -5.09 16.05
C LYS A 80 5.42 -4.55 15.95
N VAL A 81 5.06 -3.98 14.79
CA VAL A 81 3.70 -3.50 14.53
C VAL A 81 2.72 -4.67 14.49
N CYS A 82 3.07 -5.79 13.84
CA CYS A 82 2.25 -6.98 13.82
C CYS A 82 2.05 -7.60 15.22
N LEU A 83 3.05 -7.56 16.08
CA LEU A 83 2.92 -8.04 17.45
C LEU A 83 2.01 -7.15 18.31
N ASP A 84 1.99 -5.86 18.04
CA ASP A 84 1.15 -4.89 18.77
C ASP A 84 -0.31 -4.92 18.29
N PHE A 85 -0.53 -4.81 16.97
CA PHE A 85 -1.86 -4.73 16.39
C PHE A 85 -2.51 -6.10 16.17
N GLN A 86 -1.73 -7.16 15.95
CA GLN A 86 -2.17 -8.54 15.68
C GLN A 86 -3.14 -8.62 14.47
N PRO A 87 -2.73 -8.19 13.28
CA PRO A 87 -3.61 -8.16 12.12
C PRO A 87 -4.00 -9.57 11.65
N ASP A 88 -5.27 -9.80 11.33
CA ASP A 88 -5.71 -10.98 10.59
C ASP A 88 -5.30 -10.89 9.11
N ILE A 89 -5.30 -9.66 8.57
CA ILE A 89 -5.00 -9.38 7.16
C ILE A 89 -4.00 -8.22 7.06
N VAL A 90 -2.95 -8.45 6.28
CA VAL A 90 -2.04 -7.39 5.83
C VAL A 90 -2.27 -7.13 4.35
N LEU A 91 -2.81 -5.95 4.03
CA LEU A 91 -3.05 -5.50 2.66
C LEU A 91 -1.93 -4.57 2.21
N CYS A 92 -1.24 -4.94 1.12
CA CYS A 92 -0.21 -4.16 0.46
C CYS A 92 -0.62 -3.83 -0.98
N TYR A 93 -0.26 -2.64 -1.47
CA TYR A 93 -0.62 -2.21 -2.81
C TYR A 93 0.43 -1.28 -3.44
N ARG A 94 1.71 -1.63 -3.24
CA ARG A 94 2.87 -0.89 -3.78
C ARG A 94 3.65 -1.74 -4.78
N ASP A 95 4.74 -1.18 -5.28
CA ASP A 95 5.63 -1.88 -6.20
C ASP A 95 6.24 -3.14 -5.56
N PRO A 96 6.48 -4.19 -6.35
CA PRO A 96 6.98 -5.47 -5.83
C PRO A 96 8.27 -5.34 -5.01
N TRP A 97 9.19 -4.48 -5.42
CA TRP A 97 10.46 -4.26 -4.73
C TRP A 97 10.32 -3.53 -3.38
N MET A 98 9.17 -2.91 -3.11
CA MET A 98 8.89 -2.26 -1.83
C MET A 98 8.39 -3.24 -0.76
N ASP A 99 7.73 -4.34 -1.17
CA ASP A 99 6.97 -5.21 -0.26
C ASP A 99 7.44 -6.68 -0.27
N ASN A 100 8.33 -7.08 -1.20
CA ASN A 100 8.81 -8.46 -1.33
C ASN A 100 9.49 -9.03 -0.07
N TRP A 101 9.98 -8.20 0.82
CA TRP A 101 10.58 -8.61 2.09
C TRP A 101 9.56 -9.20 3.08
N ILE A 102 8.25 -8.96 2.91
CA ILE A 102 7.19 -9.42 3.83
C ILE A 102 7.18 -10.95 3.93
N GLU A 103 7.44 -11.66 2.84
CA GLU A 103 7.49 -13.12 2.82
C GLU A 103 8.46 -13.73 3.84
N ASN A 104 9.49 -12.98 4.21
CA ASN A 104 10.57 -13.41 5.11
C ASN A 104 10.45 -12.84 6.54
N THR A 105 9.35 -12.19 6.89
CA THR A 105 9.15 -11.67 8.25
C THR A 105 8.83 -12.77 9.25
N ALA A 106 9.24 -12.60 10.51
CA ALA A 106 8.96 -13.56 11.56
C ALA A 106 7.45 -13.71 11.85
N THR A 107 6.69 -12.66 11.62
CA THR A 107 5.25 -12.63 11.82
C THR A 107 4.43 -13.15 10.63
N ARG A 108 5.08 -13.47 9.48
CA ARG A 108 4.40 -13.95 8.27
C ARG A 108 3.37 -15.07 8.49
N PRO A 109 3.58 -16.05 9.37
CA PRO A 109 2.63 -17.14 9.61
C PRO A 109 1.34 -16.73 10.34
N TYR A 110 1.25 -15.51 10.85
CA TYR A 110 0.16 -15.08 11.74
C TYR A 110 -0.87 -14.16 11.10
N PHE A 111 -0.73 -13.85 9.79
CA PHE A 111 -1.69 -13.03 9.05
C PHE A 111 -1.87 -13.54 7.61
N HIS A 112 -2.99 -13.19 7.00
CA HIS A 112 -3.19 -13.37 5.57
C HIS A 112 -2.62 -12.19 4.80
N TRP A 113 -1.69 -12.46 3.91
CA TRP A 113 -1.09 -11.44 3.06
C TRP A 113 -1.86 -11.28 1.76
N VAL A 114 -2.60 -10.19 1.66
CA VAL A 114 -3.29 -9.75 0.45
C VAL A 114 -2.42 -8.73 -0.26
N TRP A 115 -2.03 -9.01 -1.47
CA TRP A 115 -1.13 -8.13 -2.21
C TRP A 115 -1.72 -7.71 -3.55
N MET A 116 -1.65 -6.40 -3.85
CA MET A 116 -2.02 -5.80 -5.12
C MET A 116 -0.80 -5.04 -5.67
N PRO A 117 0.20 -5.75 -6.22
CA PRO A 117 1.41 -5.13 -6.73
C PRO A 117 1.14 -4.32 -7.99
N THR A 118 1.95 -3.29 -8.22
CA THR A 118 1.96 -2.57 -9.48
C THR A 118 2.57 -3.46 -10.56
N VAL A 119 1.77 -3.83 -11.56
CA VAL A 119 2.20 -4.64 -12.70
C VAL A 119 2.06 -3.80 -13.96
N ASP A 120 3.16 -3.22 -14.40
CA ASP A 120 3.24 -2.26 -15.51
C ASP A 120 4.00 -2.79 -16.74
N SER A 121 4.54 -4.00 -16.64
CA SER A 121 5.36 -4.61 -17.69
C SER A 121 5.14 -6.12 -17.80
N SER A 122 5.53 -6.69 -18.90
CA SER A 122 5.56 -8.14 -19.17
C SER A 122 6.83 -8.47 -19.96
N PRO A 123 7.58 -9.53 -19.55
CA PRO A 123 7.35 -10.36 -18.36
C PRO A 123 7.76 -9.66 -17.06
N GLN A 124 7.17 -10.08 -15.95
CA GLN A 124 7.64 -9.74 -14.61
C GLN A 124 8.93 -10.51 -14.28
N ARG A 125 9.75 -9.98 -13.39
CA ARG A 125 10.93 -10.68 -12.90
C ARG A 125 10.54 -11.98 -12.22
N GLN A 126 11.30 -13.05 -12.50
CA GLN A 126 11.02 -14.37 -11.95
C GLN A 126 10.99 -14.38 -10.41
N GLU A 127 11.89 -13.65 -9.78
CA GLU A 127 11.95 -13.49 -8.32
C GLU A 127 10.66 -12.90 -7.73
N TRP A 128 10.03 -11.95 -8.45
CA TRP A 128 8.75 -11.37 -8.01
C TRP A 128 7.60 -12.36 -8.16
N VAL A 129 7.59 -13.13 -9.26
CA VAL A 129 6.57 -14.17 -9.47
C VAL A 129 6.65 -15.24 -8.38
N GLU A 130 7.84 -15.56 -7.90
CA GLU A 130 8.04 -16.47 -6.78
C GLU A 130 7.49 -15.88 -5.47
N THR A 131 7.76 -14.61 -5.20
CA THR A 131 7.18 -13.92 -4.04
C THR A 131 5.65 -13.80 -4.15
N PHE A 132 5.10 -13.54 -5.34
CA PHE A 132 3.64 -13.51 -5.56
C PHE A 132 2.98 -14.84 -5.22
N ALA A 133 3.66 -15.96 -5.45
CA ALA A 133 3.16 -17.29 -5.09
C ALA A 133 3.11 -17.54 -3.57
N ASN A 134 3.81 -16.72 -2.77
CA ASN A 134 3.86 -16.84 -1.32
C ASN A 134 2.84 -15.94 -0.60
N CYS A 135 2.10 -15.08 -1.32
CA CYS A 135 0.99 -14.34 -0.72
C CYS A 135 -0.30 -15.18 -0.72
N ASP A 136 -1.22 -14.89 0.21
CA ASP A 136 -2.47 -15.62 0.36
C ASP A 136 -3.51 -15.23 -0.70
N ALA A 137 -3.49 -13.99 -1.15
CA ALA A 137 -4.33 -13.51 -2.24
C ALA A 137 -3.63 -12.41 -3.04
N LEU A 138 -3.65 -12.54 -4.35
CA LEU A 138 -3.04 -11.60 -5.29
C LEU A 138 -4.14 -10.87 -6.08
N MET A 139 -4.07 -9.56 -6.12
CA MET A 139 -4.95 -8.69 -6.89
C MET A 139 -4.17 -7.92 -7.93
N ALA A 140 -4.84 -7.33 -8.90
CA ALA A 140 -4.22 -6.43 -9.87
C ALA A 140 -4.96 -5.10 -9.99
N TYR A 141 -4.23 -4.03 -10.31
CA TYR A 141 -4.79 -2.71 -10.60
C TYR A 141 -5.51 -2.64 -11.95
N SER A 142 -5.19 -3.53 -12.88
CA SER A 142 -5.70 -3.49 -14.25
C SER A 142 -5.87 -4.88 -14.82
N GLU A 143 -6.69 -4.99 -15.86
CA GLU A 143 -6.83 -6.25 -16.61
C GLU A 143 -5.50 -6.69 -17.27
N PHE A 144 -4.66 -5.74 -17.68
CA PHE A 144 -3.33 -6.05 -18.18
C PHE A 144 -2.49 -6.74 -17.11
N GLY A 145 -2.41 -6.13 -15.92
CA GLY A 145 -1.68 -6.71 -14.79
C GLY A 145 -2.23 -8.08 -14.39
N GLY A 146 -3.55 -8.23 -14.37
CA GLY A 146 -4.21 -9.51 -14.07
C GLY A 146 -3.78 -10.61 -15.04
N LYS A 147 -3.83 -10.36 -16.35
CA LYS A 147 -3.39 -11.33 -17.38
C LYS A 147 -1.92 -11.70 -17.21
N VAL A 148 -1.05 -10.73 -16.95
CA VAL A 148 0.38 -11.01 -16.71
C VAL A 148 0.58 -11.92 -15.50
N LEU A 149 -0.13 -11.66 -14.40
CA LEU A 149 -0.04 -12.48 -13.18
C LEU A 149 -0.58 -13.90 -13.40
N GLU A 150 -1.70 -14.06 -14.11
CA GLU A 150 -2.26 -15.37 -14.43
C GLU A 150 -1.36 -16.16 -15.39
N GLU A 151 -0.86 -15.54 -16.46
CA GLU A 151 -0.02 -16.21 -17.46
C GLU A 151 1.33 -16.65 -16.89
N GLN A 152 1.96 -15.82 -16.07
CA GLN A 152 3.28 -16.12 -15.50
C GLN A 152 3.20 -16.93 -14.20
N GLY A 153 2.24 -16.62 -13.35
CA GLY A 153 2.05 -17.29 -12.06
C GLY A 153 1.39 -18.66 -12.20
N LYS A 154 0.49 -18.81 -13.18
CA LYS A 154 -0.31 -20.02 -13.41
C LYS A 154 -0.97 -20.50 -12.12
N GLU A 155 -0.91 -21.78 -11.85
CA GLU A 155 -1.49 -22.41 -10.65
C GLU A 155 -0.73 -22.09 -9.35
N ARG A 156 0.43 -21.43 -9.43
CA ARG A 156 1.24 -21.11 -8.25
C ARG A 156 0.76 -19.86 -7.50
N VAL A 157 0.04 -18.97 -8.17
CA VAL A 157 -0.48 -17.73 -7.57
C VAL A 157 -1.97 -17.85 -7.32
N ASN A 158 -2.43 -17.39 -6.17
CA ASN A 158 -3.85 -17.26 -5.87
C ASN A 158 -4.35 -15.88 -6.34
N PHE A 159 -4.54 -15.74 -7.66
CA PHE A 159 -5.07 -14.51 -8.23
C PHE A 159 -6.58 -14.44 -8.04
N VAL A 160 -7.06 -13.40 -7.35
CA VAL A 160 -8.46 -13.25 -6.96
C VAL A 160 -9.23 -12.22 -7.79
N GLY A 161 -8.54 -11.42 -8.60
CA GLY A 161 -9.18 -10.48 -9.53
C GLY A 161 -8.55 -9.10 -9.60
N CYS A 162 -9.17 -8.24 -10.40
CA CYS A 162 -8.74 -6.85 -10.61
C CYS A 162 -9.57 -5.89 -9.76
N ALA A 163 -8.91 -4.90 -9.17
CA ALA A 163 -9.53 -3.79 -8.46
C ALA A 163 -8.92 -2.47 -8.97
N SER A 164 -9.43 -1.98 -10.08
CA SER A 164 -8.93 -0.73 -10.67
C SER A 164 -9.21 0.46 -9.76
N PRO A 165 -8.24 1.36 -9.56
CA PRO A 165 -8.46 2.62 -8.86
C PRO A 165 -9.55 3.42 -9.55
N GLY A 166 -10.49 3.91 -8.77
CA GLY A 166 -11.54 4.80 -9.23
C GLY A 166 -11.20 6.26 -9.00
N ILE A 167 -12.12 7.12 -9.39
CA ILE A 167 -12.14 8.54 -9.05
C ILE A 167 -13.37 8.85 -8.21
N ASP A 168 -13.29 9.91 -7.43
CA ASP A 168 -14.46 10.44 -6.74
C ASP A 168 -15.29 11.31 -7.72
N PRO A 169 -16.50 10.89 -8.14
CA PRO A 169 -17.30 11.61 -9.13
C PRO A 169 -17.87 12.93 -8.59
N ASP A 170 -17.88 13.13 -7.28
CA ASP A 170 -18.31 14.40 -6.68
C ASP A 170 -17.23 15.46 -6.82
N ILE A 171 -15.96 15.04 -6.82
CA ILE A 171 -14.79 15.91 -7.00
C ILE A 171 -14.42 16.02 -8.48
N TYR A 172 -14.32 14.89 -9.19
CA TYR A 172 -13.89 14.82 -10.59
C TYR A 172 -15.11 14.69 -11.52
N LYS A 173 -15.65 15.82 -11.93
CA LYS A 173 -16.83 15.87 -12.83
C LYS A 173 -16.61 16.86 -13.98
N PRO A 174 -17.26 16.63 -15.14
CA PRO A 174 -17.16 17.55 -16.25
C PRO A 174 -17.64 18.95 -15.90
N PHE A 175 -16.85 19.95 -16.26
CA PHE A 175 -17.23 21.35 -16.17
C PHE A 175 -17.38 21.96 -17.55
N PRO A 176 -18.24 22.99 -17.73
CA PRO A 176 -18.32 23.74 -18.99
C PRO A 176 -16.96 24.38 -19.29
N LYS A 177 -16.27 23.85 -20.32
CA LYS A 177 -14.89 24.23 -20.66
C LYS A 177 -14.70 25.75 -20.78
N GLN A 178 -15.61 26.43 -21.50
CA GLN A 178 -15.49 27.87 -21.75
C GLN A 178 -15.63 28.69 -20.47
N LYS A 179 -16.58 28.33 -19.59
CA LYS A 179 -16.75 28.98 -18.31
C LYS A 179 -15.48 28.87 -17.46
N LEU A 180 -14.91 27.69 -17.37
CA LEU A 180 -13.71 27.45 -16.58
C LEU A 180 -12.50 28.22 -17.14
N ARG A 181 -12.33 28.24 -18.47
CA ARG A 181 -11.26 29.01 -19.11
C ARG A 181 -11.36 30.50 -18.78
N THR A 182 -12.56 31.08 -18.87
CA THR A 182 -12.79 32.48 -18.51
C THR A 182 -12.50 32.76 -17.03
N GLU A 183 -12.96 31.89 -16.12
CA GLU A 183 -12.70 32.03 -14.67
C GLU A 183 -11.20 31.91 -14.34
N MET A 184 -10.46 31.11 -15.07
CA MET A 184 -9.02 30.92 -14.88
C MET A 184 -8.16 31.94 -15.68
N GLY A 185 -8.77 32.85 -16.45
CA GLY A 185 -8.04 33.80 -17.30
C GLY A 185 -7.25 33.14 -18.44
N ILE A 186 -7.73 31.99 -18.93
CA ILE A 186 -7.11 31.23 -20.03
C ILE A 186 -7.98 31.40 -21.26
N ASP A 187 -7.52 32.16 -22.26
CA ASP A 187 -8.19 32.37 -23.54
C ASP A 187 -7.94 31.23 -24.55
#